data_9a7226047a1c66b4edca7f10efb5b377
#
_entry.id   9a7226047a1c66b4edca7f10efb5b377
#
_cell.length_a   1.000
_cell.length_b   1.000
_cell.length_c   1.000
_cell.angle_alpha   90.00
_cell.angle_beta   90.00
_cell.angle_gamma   90.00
#
_symmetry.space_group_name_H-M   'P 1'
#
loop_
_entity.id
_entity.type
_entity.pdbx_description
1 polymer ?
#
loop_
_entity_poly.entity_id
_entity_poly.type
_entity_poly.pdbx_seq_one_letter_code
_entity_poly.pdbx_strand_id
1 'polypeptide(L)'
;DFKYPKNMKSSLTIIGKIISEDIFYHNIINGIKVKTTKDLRWGRCDIKSLNLLPPVLAKQLAYDNGASEAWLLDNNGNITEGSSSTAWILDKNNCLKTASLKNNILAGITRESFLRGLKKNKIKFKEVSFNINDIKDAKEAFITSATTFVTPVIKINNFKVGNGKPGMFAPIFLDLYKKSIKLQN
;
A
#
# COMPACT_ATOMS: atom_id res chain seq x y z
N ASP A 1 -18.51 3.05 29.86
CA ASP A 1 -18.67 4.46 29.51
C ASP A 1 -17.87 4.79 28.25
N PHE A 2 -18.51 5.42 27.26
CA PHE A 2 -17.89 5.79 25.97
C PHE A 2 -17.26 7.20 25.99
N LYS A 3 -17.00 7.76 27.16
CA LYS A 3 -16.35 9.07 27.32
C LYS A 3 -14.87 8.91 27.62
N TYR A 4 -14.07 9.82 27.11
CA TYR A 4 -12.67 9.91 27.51
C TYR A 4 -12.59 10.36 28.99
N PRO A 5 -11.79 9.69 29.85
CA PRO A 5 -11.50 10.16 31.20
C PRO A 5 -10.83 11.54 31.16
N LYS A 6 -11.19 12.43 32.11
CA LYS A 6 -10.65 13.80 32.19
C LYS A 6 -9.12 13.87 32.27
N ASN A 7 -8.47 12.89 32.87
CA ASN A 7 -7.01 12.86 33.11
C ASN A 7 -6.38 11.63 32.47
N MET A 8 -6.77 11.27 31.23
CA MET A 8 -6.24 10.13 30.53
C MET A 8 -4.78 10.34 30.18
N LYS A 9 -3.93 9.39 30.58
CA LYS A 9 -2.53 9.31 30.15
C LYS A 9 -2.41 8.20 29.11
N SER A 10 -1.65 8.45 28.05
CA SER A 10 -1.30 7.39 27.09
C SER A 10 -0.27 6.44 27.69
N SER A 11 -0.38 5.16 27.38
CA SER A 11 0.65 4.16 27.64
C SER A 11 1.36 3.80 26.33
N LEU A 12 2.65 3.50 26.41
CA LEU A 12 3.44 3.06 25.27
C LEU A 12 4.03 1.68 25.57
N THR A 13 3.74 0.70 24.71
CA THR A 13 4.36 -0.62 24.75
C THR A 13 5.08 -0.86 23.42
N ILE A 14 6.35 -1.25 23.47
CA ILE A 14 7.17 -1.55 22.29
C ILE A 14 7.53 -3.02 22.31
N ILE A 15 7.24 -3.74 21.22
CA ILE A 15 7.59 -5.15 21.05
C ILE A 15 8.46 -5.27 19.81
N GLY A 16 9.67 -5.82 19.96
CA GLY A 16 10.58 -6.12 18.85
C GLY A 16 10.41 -7.57 18.38
N LYS A 17 10.39 -7.76 17.05
CA LYS A 17 10.41 -9.08 16.41
C LYS A 17 11.38 -9.08 15.24
N ILE A 18 12.24 -10.09 15.17
CA ILE A 18 13.10 -10.33 14.01
C ILE A 18 12.24 -10.96 12.92
N ILE A 19 12.27 -10.39 11.73
CA ILE A 19 11.58 -10.91 10.53
C ILE A 19 12.65 -11.47 9.60
N SER A 20 12.41 -12.69 9.04
CA SER A 20 13.29 -13.27 8.02
C SER A 20 13.27 -12.41 6.76
N GLU A 21 14.45 -12.08 6.26
CA GLU A 21 14.60 -11.33 5.02
C GLU A 21 14.17 -12.13 3.78
N ASP A 22 14.19 -13.47 3.84
CA ASP A 22 13.91 -14.35 2.70
C ASP A 22 12.52 -14.16 2.12
N ILE A 23 11.49 -14.11 2.98
CA ILE A 23 10.09 -13.89 2.55
C ILE A 23 9.95 -12.53 1.89
N PHE A 24 10.63 -11.55 2.43
CA PHE A 24 10.63 -10.19 1.93
C PHE A 24 11.27 -10.09 0.54
N TYR A 25 12.47 -10.63 0.37
CA TYR A 25 13.16 -10.65 -0.94
C TYR A 25 12.42 -11.50 -1.95
N HIS A 26 11.82 -12.63 -1.55
CA HIS A 26 10.98 -13.45 -2.42
C HIS A 26 9.85 -12.62 -3.07
N ASN A 27 9.12 -11.86 -2.27
CA ASN A 27 8.00 -11.05 -2.76
C ASN A 27 8.46 -9.88 -3.64
N ILE A 28 9.64 -9.31 -3.39
CA ILE A 28 10.21 -8.26 -4.24
C ILE A 28 10.63 -8.81 -5.59
N ILE A 29 11.26 -9.98 -5.61
CA ILE A 29 11.79 -10.59 -6.85
C ILE A 29 10.68 -11.16 -7.71
N ASN A 30 9.69 -11.83 -7.10
CA ASN A 30 8.64 -12.54 -7.82
C ASN A 30 7.36 -11.72 -8.01
N GLY A 31 7.19 -10.65 -7.23
CA GLY A 31 5.95 -9.89 -7.15
C GLY A 31 4.83 -10.66 -6.44
N ILE A 32 3.78 -9.93 -6.09
CA ILE A 32 2.60 -10.49 -5.42
C ILE A 32 1.36 -10.40 -6.28
N LYS A 33 0.36 -11.22 -5.94
CA LYS A 33 -0.99 -11.13 -6.47
C LYS A 33 -1.87 -10.36 -5.50
N VAL A 34 -2.82 -9.63 -6.03
CA VAL A 34 -3.78 -8.81 -5.28
C VAL A 34 -5.21 -9.20 -5.64
N LYS A 35 -6.10 -9.26 -4.65
CA LYS A 35 -7.54 -9.37 -4.83
C LYS A 35 -8.21 -8.06 -4.45
N THR A 36 -9.13 -7.56 -5.26
CA THR A 36 -9.93 -6.39 -4.87
C THR A 36 -11.18 -6.82 -4.10
N THR A 37 -11.58 -6.02 -3.13
CA THR A 37 -12.81 -6.20 -2.36
C THR A 37 -13.35 -4.85 -1.91
N LYS A 38 -14.62 -4.81 -1.50
CA LYS A 38 -15.24 -3.59 -0.98
C LYS A 38 -14.52 -3.12 0.29
N ASP A 39 -14.33 -1.81 0.41
CA ASP A 39 -13.81 -1.20 1.63
C ASP A 39 -14.92 -1.16 2.69
N LEU A 40 -14.80 -2.04 3.69
CA LEU A 40 -15.73 -2.15 4.81
C LEU A 40 -15.20 -1.46 6.08
N ARG A 41 -14.11 -0.70 5.96
CA ARG A 41 -13.56 0.01 7.10
C ARG A 41 -14.44 1.20 7.49
N TRP A 42 -14.21 1.73 8.67
CA TRP A 42 -14.94 2.91 9.15
C TRP A 42 -14.52 4.20 8.41
N GLY A 43 -15.26 5.29 8.62
CA GLY A 43 -15.05 6.55 7.88
C GLY A 43 -13.82 7.38 8.28
N ARG A 44 -13.04 6.95 9.29
CA ARG A 44 -11.87 7.66 9.82
C ARG A 44 -10.60 6.80 9.73
N CYS A 45 -10.30 6.31 8.52
CA CYS A 45 -9.10 5.51 8.25
C CYS A 45 -7.79 6.30 8.38
N ASP A 46 -7.86 7.63 8.47
CA ASP A 46 -6.76 8.51 8.86
C ASP A 46 -6.28 8.25 10.30
N ILE A 47 -7.13 7.70 11.17
CA ILE A 47 -6.77 7.29 12.53
C ILE A 47 -6.29 5.83 12.50
N LYS A 48 -5.03 5.61 12.88
CA LYS A 48 -4.46 4.26 13.00
C LYS A 48 -4.98 3.56 14.26
N SER A 49 -6.21 3.09 14.19
CA SER A 49 -6.90 2.40 15.30
C SER A 49 -6.65 0.90 15.29
N LEU A 50 -7.06 0.22 16.37
CA LEU A 50 -7.09 -1.25 16.48
C LEU A 50 -8.35 -1.90 15.90
N ASN A 51 -9.17 -1.15 15.15
CA ASN A 51 -10.34 -1.68 14.45
C ASN A 51 -9.89 -2.46 13.20
N LEU A 52 -9.27 -3.63 13.42
CA LEU A 52 -8.59 -4.41 12.39
C LEU A 52 -9.48 -5.47 11.71
N LEU A 53 -10.72 -5.70 12.20
CA LEU A 53 -11.57 -6.75 11.64
C LEU A 53 -11.84 -6.58 10.14
N PRO A 54 -12.22 -5.40 9.61
CA PRO A 54 -12.42 -5.22 8.18
C PRO A 54 -11.17 -5.50 7.33
N PRO A 55 -9.98 -4.98 7.65
CA PRO A 55 -8.77 -5.31 6.89
C PRO A 55 -8.35 -6.79 7.03
N VAL A 56 -8.60 -7.44 8.18
CA VAL A 56 -8.34 -8.88 8.37
C VAL A 56 -9.24 -9.72 7.45
N LEU A 57 -10.55 -9.41 7.39
CA LEU A 57 -11.48 -10.11 6.49
C LEU A 57 -11.10 -9.90 5.02
N ALA A 58 -10.70 -8.69 4.63
CA ALA A 58 -10.23 -8.41 3.29
C ALA A 58 -8.95 -9.21 2.95
N LYS A 59 -8.02 -9.29 3.89
CA LYS A 59 -6.77 -10.05 3.74
C LYS A 59 -7.04 -11.54 3.63
N GLN A 60 -7.95 -12.08 4.45
CA GLN A 60 -8.34 -13.48 4.40
C GLN A 60 -9.01 -13.81 3.05
N LEU A 61 -9.93 -12.96 2.58
CA LEU A 61 -10.52 -13.13 1.24
C LEU A 61 -9.46 -13.16 0.14
N ALA A 62 -8.44 -12.30 0.22
CA ALA A 62 -7.33 -12.32 -0.73
C ALA A 62 -6.57 -13.65 -0.68
N TYR A 63 -6.24 -14.12 0.51
CA TYR A 63 -5.53 -15.39 0.74
C TYR A 63 -6.31 -16.58 0.18
N ASP A 64 -7.60 -16.67 0.45
CA ASP A 64 -8.49 -17.74 -0.03
C ASP A 64 -8.61 -17.76 -1.57
N ASN A 65 -8.29 -16.63 -2.22
CA ASN A 65 -8.23 -16.50 -3.68
C ASN A 65 -6.79 -16.57 -4.24
N GLY A 66 -5.83 -17.06 -3.47
CA GLY A 66 -4.43 -17.22 -3.89
C GLY A 66 -3.69 -15.90 -4.13
N ALA A 67 -4.09 -14.83 -3.43
CA ALA A 67 -3.46 -13.51 -3.45
C ALA A 67 -2.81 -13.19 -2.10
N SER A 68 -1.78 -12.34 -2.11
CA SER A 68 -1.03 -11.97 -0.91
C SER A 68 -1.51 -10.67 -0.28
N GLU A 69 -2.30 -9.88 -0.98
CA GLU A 69 -2.82 -8.59 -0.51
C GLU A 69 -4.22 -8.33 -1.06
N ALA A 70 -5.03 -7.58 -0.31
CA ALA A 70 -6.32 -7.05 -0.77
C ALA A 70 -6.20 -5.56 -1.08
N TRP A 71 -6.70 -5.13 -2.23
CA TRP A 71 -6.94 -3.71 -2.50
C TRP A 71 -8.42 -3.39 -2.29
N LEU A 72 -8.66 -2.33 -1.55
CA LEU A 72 -10.00 -1.94 -1.08
C LEU A 72 -10.64 -0.96 -2.07
N LEU A 73 -11.91 -1.16 -2.36
CA LEU A 73 -12.71 -0.37 -3.29
C LEU A 73 -13.72 0.49 -2.52
N ASP A 74 -13.72 1.79 -2.78
CA ASP A 74 -14.80 2.68 -2.33
C ASP A 74 -16.13 2.39 -3.06
N ASN A 75 -17.19 3.09 -2.69
CA ASN A 75 -18.51 2.91 -3.30
C ASN A 75 -18.55 3.33 -4.78
N ASN A 76 -17.56 4.08 -5.27
CA ASN A 76 -17.44 4.50 -6.66
C ASN A 76 -16.53 3.56 -7.47
N GLY A 77 -16.01 2.48 -6.86
CA GLY A 77 -15.11 1.52 -7.48
C GLY A 77 -13.66 2.01 -7.59
N ASN A 78 -13.28 3.09 -6.91
CA ASN A 78 -11.90 3.54 -6.85
C ASN A 78 -11.13 2.74 -5.79
N ILE A 79 -9.86 2.50 -6.06
CA ILE A 79 -8.95 1.94 -5.06
C ILE A 79 -8.68 3.00 -3.99
N THR A 80 -8.93 2.65 -2.73
CA THR A 80 -8.54 3.46 -1.57
C THR A 80 -7.10 3.16 -1.17
N GLU A 81 -6.85 1.96 -0.67
CA GLU A 81 -5.52 1.45 -0.30
C GLU A 81 -5.54 -0.08 -0.19
N GLY A 82 -4.44 -0.68 0.20
CA GLY A 82 -4.40 -2.10 0.57
C GLY A 82 -4.96 -2.36 1.97
N SER A 83 -5.20 -3.62 2.32
CA SER A 83 -5.66 -4.00 3.68
C SER A 83 -4.65 -3.59 4.76
N SER A 84 -3.35 -3.51 4.41
CA SER A 84 -2.26 -3.11 5.32
C SER A 84 -1.16 -2.31 4.60
N SER A 85 -1.46 -1.72 3.45
CA SER A 85 -0.46 -1.09 2.58
C SER A 85 -1.08 0.04 1.75
N THR A 86 -0.24 0.92 1.21
CA THR A 86 -0.66 1.91 0.21
C THR A 86 -0.57 1.30 -1.18
N ALA A 87 -1.59 1.49 -2.00
CA ALA A 87 -1.65 1.04 -3.39
C ALA A 87 -1.10 2.09 -4.36
N TRP A 88 -0.34 1.63 -5.36
CA TRP A 88 0.29 2.47 -6.38
C TRP A 88 0.18 1.84 -7.75
N ILE A 89 0.01 2.67 -8.77
CA ILE A 89 0.17 2.28 -10.18
C ILE A 89 1.12 3.25 -10.90
N LEU A 90 1.85 2.73 -11.87
CA LEU A 90 2.61 3.51 -12.84
C LEU A 90 1.83 3.50 -14.16
N ASP A 91 1.30 4.63 -14.57
CA ASP A 91 0.53 4.72 -15.80
C ASP A 91 1.41 4.66 -17.07
N LYS A 92 0.76 4.59 -18.23
CA LYS A 92 1.44 4.54 -19.55
C LYS A 92 2.35 5.75 -19.82
N ASN A 93 2.14 6.87 -19.14
CA ASN A 93 2.93 8.09 -19.27
C ASN A 93 4.06 8.20 -18.22
N ASN A 94 4.40 7.10 -17.54
CA ASN A 94 5.37 7.05 -16.44
C ASN A 94 5.02 8.01 -15.29
N CYS A 95 3.74 8.25 -15.05
CA CYS A 95 3.28 8.99 -13.89
C CYS A 95 2.79 8.03 -12.82
N LEU A 96 3.36 8.12 -11.63
CA LEU A 96 2.89 7.37 -10.48
C LEU A 96 1.57 7.93 -9.97
N LYS A 97 0.62 7.05 -9.65
CA LYS A 97 -0.66 7.42 -9.05
C LYS A 97 -0.86 6.66 -7.75
N THR A 98 -1.39 7.34 -6.76
CA THR A 98 -1.90 6.77 -5.51
C THR A 98 -3.10 7.58 -5.06
N ALA A 99 -3.98 7.00 -4.24
CA ALA A 99 -5.13 7.71 -3.73
C ALA A 99 -4.71 8.94 -2.91
N SER A 100 -5.46 10.04 -3.03
CA SER A 100 -5.24 11.26 -2.25
C SER A 100 -5.50 11.02 -0.76
N LEU A 101 -4.77 11.70 0.12
CA LEU A 101 -5.03 11.69 1.56
C LEU A 101 -6.41 12.32 1.84
N LYS A 102 -7.31 11.48 2.30
CA LYS A 102 -8.65 11.83 2.80
C LYS A 102 -8.93 10.93 3.98
N ASN A 103 -10.05 11.12 4.67
CA ASN A 103 -10.40 10.30 5.82
C ASN A 103 -10.60 8.80 5.54
N ASN A 104 -10.59 8.38 4.29
CA ASN A 104 -10.72 6.98 3.88
C ASN A 104 -9.41 6.24 3.65
N ILE A 105 -8.25 6.88 3.87
CA ILE A 105 -6.93 6.23 3.82
C ILE A 105 -6.01 6.69 4.93
N LEU A 106 -5.03 5.85 5.28
CA LEU A 106 -4.03 6.18 6.27
C LEU A 106 -2.88 7.01 5.65
N ALA A 107 -2.45 8.07 6.35
CA ALA A 107 -1.21 8.78 6.04
C ALA A 107 0.01 7.92 6.46
N GLY A 108 0.36 6.92 5.66
CA GLY A 108 1.43 5.98 5.97
C GLY A 108 2.82 6.63 5.94
N ILE A 109 3.64 6.36 6.96
CA ILE A 109 5.02 6.87 7.04
C ILE A 109 5.87 6.44 5.84
N THR A 110 5.71 5.20 5.37
CA THR A 110 6.40 4.70 4.17
C THR A 110 5.97 5.45 2.92
N ARG A 111 4.65 5.72 2.77
CA ARG A 111 4.12 6.53 1.69
C ARG A 111 4.73 7.93 1.70
N GLU A 112 4.79 8.59 2.83
CA GLU A 112 5.36 9.93 2.97
C GLU A 112 6.85 9.96 2.62
N SER A 113 7.64 9.02 3.16
CA SER A 113 9.06 8.89 2.86
C SER A 113 9.29 8.62 1.37
N PHE A 114 8.46 7.79 0.75
CA PHE A 114 8.51 7.49 -0.66
C PHE A 114 8.19 8.74 -1.51
N LEU A 115 7.14 9.49 -1.20
CA LEU A 115 6.78 10.73 -1.88
C LEU A 115 7.90 11.79 -1.79
N ARG A 116 8.58 11.91 -0.64
CA ARG A 116 9.76 12.77 -0.52
C ARG A 116 10.87 12.34 -1.47
N GLY A 117 11.14 11.03 -1.56
CA GLY A 117 12.09 10.47 -2.51
C GLY A 117 11.75 10.79 -3.96
N LEU A 118 10.48 10.63 -4.36
CA LEU A 118 10.01 10.96 -5.70
C LEU A 118 10.20 12.44 -6.04
N LYS A 119 9.83 13.35 -5.12
CA LYS A 119 10.01 14.80 -5.28
C LYS A 119 11.48 15.17 -5.46
N LYS A 120 12.37 14.64 -4.61
CA LYS A 120 13.82 14.90 -4.67
C LYS A 120 14.43 14.47 -6.00
N ASN A 121 13.94 13.38 -6.59
CA ASN A 121 14.42 12.83 -7.86
C ASN A 121 13.61 13.29 -9.07
N LYS A 122 12.71 14.26 -8.92
CA LYS A 122 11.87 14.84 -9.99
C LYS A 122 11.02 13.79 -10.74
N ILE A 123 10.64 12.71 -10.07
CA ILE A 123 9.78 11.67 -10.62
C ILE A 123 8.32 12.14 -10.59
N LYS A 124 7.63 12.04 -11.72
CA LYS A 124 6.23 12.48 -11.85
C LYS A 124 5.31 11.57 -11.03
N PHE A 125 4.48 12.19 -10.19
CA PHE A 125 3.43 11.48 -9.47
C PHE A 125 2.19 12.35 -9.28
N LYS A 126 1.06 11.71 -9.00
CA LYS A 126 -0.22 12.35 -8.69
C LYS A 126 -0.89 11.62 -7.53
N GLU A 127 -1.44 12.37 -6.61
CA GLU A 127 -2.31 11.89 -5.54
C GLU A 127 -3.76 12.03 -6.00
N VAL A 128 -4.25 11.05 -6.73
CA VAL A 128 -5.57 11.04 -7.39
C VAL A 128 -6.20 9.66 -7.28
N SER A 129 -7.52 9.61 -7.27
CA SER A 129 -8.26 8.34 -7.35
C SER A 129 -7.92 7.61 -8.65
N PHE A 130 -7.87 6.29 -8.59
CA PHE A 130 -7.73 5.39 -9.73
C PHE A 130 -8.57 4.12 -9.51
N ASN A 131 -8.95 3.47 -10.57
CA ASN A 131 -9.85 2.31 -10.55
C ASN A 131 -9.29 1.14 -11.35
N ILE A 132 -10.08 0.08 -11.49
CA ILE A 132 -9.68 -1.14 -12.20
C ILE A 132 -9.31 -0.88 -13.68
N ASN A 133 -9.94 0.08 -14.35
CA ASN A 133 -9.60 0.39 -15.74
C ASN A 133 -8.24 1.08 -15.84
N ASP A 134 -7.93 2.01 -14.92
CA ASP A 134 -6.58 2.59 -14.84
C ASP A 134 -5.50 1.52 -14.62
N ILE A 135 -5.83 0.47 -13.84
CA ILE A 135 -4.91 -0.64 -13.56
C ILE A 135 -4.65 -1.49 -14.80
N LYS A 136 -5.67 -1.74 -15.64
CA LYS A 136 -5.50 -2.50 -16.89
C LYS A 136 -4.51 -1.85 -17.84
N ASP A 137 -4.47 -0.51 -17.84
CA ASP A 137 -3.57 0.30 -18.67
C ASP A 137 -2.24 0.61 -17.98
N ALA A 138 -2.04 0.18 -16.74
CA ALA A 138 -0.84 0.46 -15.98
C ALA A 138 0.35 -0.38 -16.47
N LYS A 139 1.53 0.24 -16.55
CA LYS A 139 2.79 -0.45 -16.82
C LYS A 139 3.21 -1.33 -15.67
N GLU A 140 3.11 -0.80 -14.44
CA GLU A 140 3.45 -1.47 -13.19
C GLU A 140 2.45 -1.10 -12.10
N ALA A 141 2.36 -1.96 -11.11
CA ALA A 141 1.69 -1.68 -9.86
C ALA A 141 2.54 -2.18 -8.71
N PHE A 142 2.39 -1.59 -7.53
CA PHE A 142 3.10 -2.01 -6.34
C PHE A 142 2.38 -1.54 -5.06
N ILE A 143 2.78 -2.12 -3.95
CA ILE A 143 2.35 -1.68 -2.63
C ILE A 143 3.52 -1.09 -1.86
N THR A 144 3.22 -0.22 -0.90
CA THR A 144 4.20 0.24 0.08
C THR A 144 3.66 0.10 1.50
N SER A 145 4.50 -0.40 2.40
CA SER A 145 4.25 -0.42 3.85
C SER A 145 5.56 -0.49 4.63
N ALA A 146 5.51 -0.30 5.94
CA ALA A 146 6.69 -0.41 6.79
C ALA A 146 7.31 -1.81 6.81
N THR A 147 6.51 -2.86 6.56
CA THR A 147 6.95 -4.27 6.60
C THR A 147 7.22 -4.88 5.24
N THR A 148 6.69 -4.30 4.16
CA THR A 148 6.86 -4.82 2.79
C THR A 148 7.67 -3.88 1.90
N PHE A 149 8.03 -2.70 2.41
CA PHE A 149 8.72 -1.63 1.67
C PHE A 149 8.02 -1.32 0.33
N VAL A 150 8.69 -1.53 -0.79
CA VAL A 150 8.13 -1.43 -2.15
C VAL A 150 8.06 -2.83 -2.73
N THR A 151 6.86 -3.40 -2.81
CA THR A 151 6.65 -4.75 -3.34
C THR A 151 5.84 -4.70 -4.62
N PRO A 152 6.36 -5.27 -5.73
CA PRO A 152 5.65 -5.31 -7.01
C PRO A 152 4.36 -6.11 -6.95
N VAL A 153 3.32 -5.63 -7.66
CA VAL A 153 2.05 -6.34 -7.88
C VAL A 153 2.00 -6.78 -9.34
N ILE A 154 1.99 -8.08 -9.58
CA ILE A 154 2.04 -8.67 -10.92
C ILE A 154 0.68 -9.08 -11.47
N LYS A 155 -0.32 -9.24 -10.59
CA LYS A 155 -1.67 -9.63 -10.96
C LYS A 155 -2.68 -9.02 -9.98
N ILE A 156 -3.78 -8.52 -10.51
CA ILE A 156 -4.92 -8.00 -9.73
C ILE A 156 -6.17 -8.68 -10.23
N ASN A 157 -6.86 -9.43 -9.35
CA ASN A 157 -7.94 -10.33 -9.72
C ASN A 157 -7.48 -11.28 -10.85
N ASN A 158 -8.12 -11.19 -12.00
CA ASN A 158 -7.78 -12.00 -13.18
C ASN A 158 -6.88 -11.27 -14.19
N PHE A 159 -6.51 -10.01 -13.94
CA PHE A 159 -5.72 -9.20 -14.86
C PHE A 159 -4.23 -9.26 -14.49
N LYS A 160 -3.38 -9.49 -15.49
CA LYS A 160 -1.94 -9.26 -15.34
C LYS A 160 -1.68 -7.75 -15.38
N VAL A 161 -0.81 -7.28 -14.50
CA VAL A 161 -0.27 -5.92 -14.56
C VAL A 161 0.93 -5.94 -15.51
N GLY A 162 0.94 -5.07 -16.50
CA GLY A 162 1.96 -5.07 -17.53
C GLY A 162 2.09 -6.46 -18.20
N ASN A 163 3.29 -7.03 -18.12
CA ASN A 163 3.56 -8.38 -18.65
C ASN A 163 3.35 -9.51 -17.62
N GLY A 164 2.86 -9.20 -16.43
CA GLY A 164 2.65 -10.16 -15.34
C GLY A 164 3.92 -10.55 -14.59
N LYS A 165 4.97 -9.74 -14.69
CA LYS A 165 6.24 -9.85 -13.93
C LYS A 165 6.56 -8.52 -13.27
N PRO A 166 7.41 -8.51 -12.22
CA PRO A 166 7.93 -7.27 -11.67
C PRO A 166 8.60 -6.43 -12.75
N GLY A 167 8.25 -5.17 -12.83
CA GLY A 167 8.81 -4.25 -13.81
C GLY A 167 10.13 -3.63 -13.35
N MET A 168 10.71 -2.80 -14.20
CA MET A 168 12.00 -2.16 -13.95
C MET A 168 11.94 -1.01 -12.94
N PHE A 169 10.77 -0.42 -12.71
CA PHE A 169 10.62 0.73 -11.81
C PHE A 169 10.51 0.33 -10.34
N ALA A 170 9.92 -0.82 -10.01
CA ALA A 170 9.78 -1.26 -8.63
C ALA A 170 11.14 -1.40 -7.89
N PRO A 171 12.22 -1.97 -8.48
CA PRO A 171 13.55 -1.97 -7.86
C PRO A 171 14.12 -0.56 -7.66
N ILE A 172 13.92 0.34 -8.63
CA ILE A 172 14.36 1.74 -8.54
C ILE A 172 13.66 2.42 -7.36
N PHE A 173 12.36 2.23 -7.23
CA PHE A 173 11.57 2.80 -6.14
C PHE A 173 11.94 2.22 -4.78
N LEU A 174 12.27 0.94 -4.72
CA LEU A 174 12.79 0.32 -3.50
C LEU A 174 14.12 0.95 -3.08
N ASP A 175 15.05 1.16 -4.02
CA ASP A 175 16.33 1.81 -3.73
C ASP A 175 16.15 3.26 -3.26
N LEU A 176 15.27 4.02 -3.92
CA LEU A 176 14.91 5.37 -3.50
C LEU A 176 14.34 5.40 -2.07
N TYR A 177 13.47 4.45 -1.74
CA TYR A 177 12.93 4.33 -0.40
C TYR A 177 14.01 4.00 0.62
N LYS A 178 14.86 3.00 0.35
CA LYS A 178 15.99 2.62 1.23
C LYS A 178 16.94 3.79 1.47
N LYS A 179 17.26 4.58 0.44
CA LYS A 179 18.08 5.80 0.57
C LYS A 179 17.38 6.86 1.42
N SER A 180 16.05 7.01 1.31
CA SER A 180 15.30 8.00 2.11
C SER A 180 15.30 7.69 3.61
N ILE A 181 15.36 6.42 3.99
CA ILE A 181 15.44 5.98 5.40
C ILE A 181 16.84 6.25 5.96
N LYS A 182 17.90 5.92 5.19
CA LYS A 182 19.30 6.11 5.65
C LYS A 182 19.67 7.58 5.87
N LEU A 183 18.96 8.52 5.24
CA LEU A 183 19.18 9.97 5.43
C LEU A 183 18.51 10.53 6.70
N GLN A 184 17.80 9.69 7.47
CA GLN A 184 17.15 10.08 8.73
C GLN A 184 17.96 9.65 9.97
N ASN A 185 19.08 8.95 9.77
CA ASN A 185 20.07 8.59 10.78
C ASN A 185 21.29 9.52 10.66
#